data_1adfb2fc8b70b51561d8969de213590c
#
_entry.id   1adfb2fc8b70b51561d8969de213590c
#
_cell.length_a   1.000
_cell.length_b   1.000
_cell.length_c   1.000
_cell.angle_alpha   90.00
_cell.angle_beta   90.00
_cell.angle_gamma   90.00
#
_symmetry.space_group_name_H-M   'P 1'
#
loop_
_entity.id
_entity.type
_entity.pdbx_description
1 polymer ?
#
loop_
_entity_poly.entity_id
_entity_poly.type
_entity_poly.pdbx_seq_one_letter_code
_entity_poly.pdbx_strand_id
1 'polypeptide(L)'
;LALISFVERLFEDDALATRFRNEVGLLLYPLINPDGVDKGHWRHNVQGKDLNREWGPFSQPENRTINSDVAQWLERHDSQLIKSIDFHSTHYEVFYTQPDQSALTMPDRLGDWLADFEALMRSQFDDFDIRRQVSENPQVNTAKHYFFTQYGISSTTLEMGDETDRDFIAAYGRAAAESFMSAYFDQLSADTVIDTRPV
;
A
#
# COMPACT_ATOMS: atom_id res chain seq x y z
N LEU A 1 -9.99 -7.21 6.82
CA LEU A 1 -11.19 -6.69 6.17
C LEU A 1 -10.84 -5.56 5.20
N ALA A 2 -10.09 -4.51 5.62
CA ALA A 2 -9.69 -3.41 4.73
C ALA A 2 -9.01 -3.89 3.44
N LEU A 3 -8.04 -4.82 3.53
CA LEU A 3 -7.40 -5.41 2.34
C LEU A 3 -8.41 -6.12 1.42
N ILE A 4 -9.37 -6.84 1.99
CA ILE A 4 -10.40 -7.52 1.20
C ILE A 4 -11.22 -6.50 0.41
N SER A 5 -11.76 -5.48 1.07
CA SER A 5 -12.56 -4.44 0.42
C SER A 5 -11.75 -3.59 -0.58
N PHE A 6 -10.45 -3.38 -0.31
CA PHE A 6 -9.53 -2.78 -1.26
C PHE A 6 -9.44 -3.62 -2.55
N VAL A 7 -9.20 -4.92 -2.42
CA VAL A 7 -9.10 -5.83 -3.57
C VAL A 7 -10.43 -5.96 -4.29
N GLU A 8 -11.54 -6.12 -3.57
CA GLU A 8 -12.89 -6.17 -4.17
C GLU A 8 -13.17 -4.95 -5.04
N ARG A 9 -12.81 -3.74 -4.57
CA ARG A 9 -12.96 -2.51 -5.35
C ARG A 9 -12.12 -2.51 -6.63
N LEU A 10 -10.91 -3.04 -6.62
CA LEU A 10 -10.08 -3.18 -7.83
C LEU A 10 -10.69 -4.14 -8.88
N PHE A 11 -11.54 -5.06 -8.45
CA PHE A 11 -12.15 -6.09 -9.31
C PHE A 11 -13.61 -5.80 -9.69
N GLU A 12 -14.14 -4.64 -9.38
CA GLU A 12 -15.47 -4.23 -9.83
C GLU A 12 -15.54 -4.06 -11.35
N ASP A 13 -16.76 -4.22 -11.88
CA ASP A 13 -17.02 -4.11 -13.31
C ASP A 13 -17.43 -2.67 -13.68
N ASP A 14 -16.49 -1.75 -13.52
CA ASP A 14 -16.62 -0.36 -13.96
C ASP A 14 -15.41 0.10 -14.80
N ALA A 15 -15.53 1.28 -15.39
CA ALA A 15 -14.50 1.79 -16.31
C ALA A 15 -13.16 2.04 -15.63
N LEU A 16 -13.14 2.56 -14.39
CA LEU A 16 -11.91 2.88 -13.64
C LEU A 16 -11.16 1.59 -13.27
N ALA A 17 -11.84 0.65 -12.62
CA ALA A 17 -11.25 -0.60 -12.20
C ALA A 17 -10.82 -1.47 -13.40
N THR A 18 -11.62 -1.51 -14.47
CA THR A 18 -11.28 -2.23 -15.70
C THR A 18 -10.02 -1.64 -16.36
N ARG A 19 -9.95 -0.32 -16.49
CA ARG A 19 -8.77 0.36 -17.03
C ARG A 19 -7.54 0.07 -16.17
N PHE A 20 -7.67 0.16 -14.84
CA PHE A 20 -6.57 -0.09 -13.92
C PHE A 20 -6.01 -1.52 -14.08
N ARG A 21 -6.86 -2.54 -14.09
CA ARG A 21 -6.44 -3.94 -14.26
C ARG A 21 -5.79 -4.24 -15.62
N ASN A 22 -6.09 -3.45 -16.64
CA ASN A 22 -5.47 -3.60 -17.96
C ASN A 22 -4.05 -3.03 -18.02
N GLU A 23 -3.72 -2.07 -17.16
CA GLU A 23 -2.45 -1.35 -17.17
C GLU A 23 -1.53 -1.75 -16.01
N VAL A 24 -2.10 -2.20 -14.87
CA VAL A 24 -1.36 -2.44 -13.63
C VAL A 24 -1.49 -3.89 -13.17
N GLY A 25 -0.36 -4.55 -13.03
CA GLY A 25 -0.29 -5.87 -12.41
C GLY A 25 -0.34 -5.78 -10.88
N LEU A 26 -1.01 -6.74 -10.25
CA LEU A 26 -1.17 -6.80 -8.80
C LEU A 26 -0.47 -8.04 -8.22
N LEU A 27 0.45 -7.82 -7.28
CA LEU A 27 0.99 -8.86 -6.41
C LEU A 27 0.31 -8.77 -5.05
N LEU A 28 -0.35 -9.83 -4.64
CA LEU A 28 -1.16 -9.87 -3.43
C LEU A 28 -0.71 -10.99 -2.49
N TYR A 29 -0.37 -10.63 -1.27
CA TYR A 29 -0.02 -11.55 -0.18
C TYR A 29 -1.01 -11.37 0.97
N PRO A 30 -2.17 -12.05 0.95
CA PRO A 30 -3.29 -11.76 1.84
C PRO A 30 -3.01 -12.14 3.30
N LEU A 31 -2.08 -13.04 3.54
CA LEU A 31 -1.72 -13.52 4.87
C LEU A 31 -0.25 -13.95 4.90
N ILE A 32 0.61 -13.09 5.44
CA ILE A 32 2.07 -13.32 5.45
C ILE A 32 2.47 -14.30 6.56
N ASN A 33 1.74 -14.31 7.68
CA ASN A 33 2.05 -15.11 8.86
C ASN A 33 0.93 -16.10 9.20
N PRO A 34 0.63 -17.09 8.35
CA PRO A 34 -0.49 -18.00 8.57
C PRO A 34 -0.33 -18.84 9.84
N ASP A 35 0.87 -19.34 10.10
CA ASP A 35 1.16 -20.16 11.26
C ASP A 35 1.04 -19.38 12.58
N GLY A 36 1.46 -18.12 12.57
CA GLY A 36 1.32 -17.24 13.74
C GLY A 36 -0.15 -16.94 14.03
N VAL A 37 -0.96 -16.70 13.00
CA VAL A 37 -2.40 -16.50 13.14
C VAL A 37 -3.08 -17.74 13.69
N ASP A 38 -2.80 -18.93 13.16
CA ASP A 38 -3.36 -20.19 13.61
C ASP A 38 -3.05 -20.47 15.09
N LYS A 39 -1.87 -20.08 15.55
CA LYS A 39 -1.42 -20.26 16.95
C LYS A 39 -1.77 -19.11 17.89
N GLY A 40 -2.42 -18.08 17.39
CA GLY A 40 -2.77 -16.89 18.18
C GLY A 40 -1.56 -16.05 18.59
N HIS A 41 -0.49 -16.08 17.84
CA HIS A 41 0.65 -15.20 18.05
C HIS A 41 0.30 -13.80 17.55
N TRP A 42 0.34 -12.85 18.44
CA TRP A 42 -0.07 -11.48 18.11
C TRP A 42 0.79 -10.85 17.00
N ARG A 43 2.10 -11.02 17.06
CA ARG A 43 3.05 -10.28 16.22
C ARG A 43 4.12 -11.17 15.58
N HIS A 44 4.36 -12.30 16.15
CA HIS A 44 5.50 -13.14 15.81
C HIS A 44 5.08 -14.37 15.01
N ASN A 45 5.97 -14.82 14.12
CA ASN A 45 5.80 -16.11 13.48
C ASN A 45 6.12 -17.26 14.48
N VAL A 46 6.02 -18.50 14.02
CA VAL A 46 6.29 -19.68 14.86
C VAL A 46 7.73 -19.79 15.38
N GLN A 47 8.64 -19.01 14.82
CA GLN A 47 10.03 -18.92 15.28
C GLN A 47 10.26 -17.76 16.27
N GLY A 48 9.20 -17.07 16.68
CA GLY A 48 9.27 -15.95 17.62
C GLY A 48 9.83 -14.67 16.98
N LYS A 49 9.71 -14.50 15.66
CA LYS A 49 10.21 -13.33 14.94
C LYS A 49 9.08 -12.42 14.49
N ASP A 50 9.26 -11.12 14.68
CA ASP A 50 8.43 -10.09 14.07
C ASP A 50 8.82 -9.96 12.59
N LEU A 51 7.94 -10.42 11.69
CA LEU A 51 8.22 -10.40 10.25
C LEU A 51 8.38 -8.98 9.70
N ASN A 52 7.76 -7.98 10.33
CA ASN A 52 7.96 -6.58 9.95
C ASN A 52 9.21 -5.94 10.59
N ARG A 53 10.18 -6.76 11.01
CA ARG A 53 11.57 -6.41 11.37
C ARG A 53 12.59 -7.27 10.61
N GLU A 54 12.10 -8.07 9.66
CA GLU A 54 12.92 -9.02 8.89
C GLU A 54 13.11 -8.61 7.41
N TRP A 55 12.65 -7.42 7.03
CA TRP A 55 12.91 -6.81 5.72
C TRP A 55 14.28 -6.16 5.68
N GLY A 56 15.26 -6.87 5.21
CA GLY A 56 16.70 -6.52 5.24
C GLY A 56 17.52 -7.70 5.71
N PRO A 57 17.36 -8.16 6.94
CA PRO A 57 17.99 -9.40 7.42
C PRO A 57 17.56 -10.64 6.65
N PHE A 58 16.28 -10.72 6.25
CA PHE A 58 15.70 -11.86 5.53
C PHE A 58 16.00 -13.21 6.20
N SER A 59 16.01 -13.26 7.54
CA SER A 59 16.27 -14.49 8.28
C SER A 59 15.09 -15.46 8.23
N GLN A 60 13.88 -14.92 7.95
CA GLN A 60 12.63 -15.70 7.93
C GLN A 60 12.24 -16.12 6.51
N PRO A 61 11.69 -17.34 6.33
CA PRO A 61 11.30 -17.84 5.01
C PRO A 61 10.21 -17.00 4.36
N GLU A 62 9.26 -16.48 5.14
CA GLU A 62 8.15 -15.67 4.67
C GLU A 62 8.67 -14.42 3.92
N ASN A 63 9.57 -13.65 4.55
CA ASN A 63 10.15 -12.46 3.95
C ASN A 63 11.02 -12.79 2.71
N ARG A 64 11.80 -13.87 2.77
CA ARG A 64 12.62 -14.31 1.62
C ARG A 64 11.75 -14.71 0.43
N THR A 65 10.67 -15.43 0.68
CA THR A 65 9.77 -15.89 -0.38
C THR A 65 9.11 -14.70 -1.08
N ILE A 66 8.53 -13.76 -0.33
CA ILE A 66 7.91 -12.56 -0.91
C ILE A 66 8.95 -11.74 -1.69
N ASN A 67 10.12 -11.49 -1.11
CA ASN A 67 11.16 -10.73 -1.78
C ASN A 67 11.61 -11.37 -3.10
N SER A 68 11.80 -12.68 -3.11
CA SER A 68 12.16 -13.43 -4.32
C SER A 68 11.05 -13.43 -5.36
N ASP A 69 9.80 -13.58 -4.94
CA ASP A 69 8.64 -13.59 -5.82
C ASP A 69 8.42 -12.22 -6.49
N VAL A 70 8.51 -11.14 -5.73
CA VAL A 70 8.46 -9.77 -6.27
C VAL A 70 9.54 -9.57 -7.34
N ALA A 71 10.79 -9.89 -7.01
CA ALA A 71 11.91 -9.71 -7.95
C ALA A 71 11.73 -10.54 -9.24
N GLN A 72 11.35 -11.81 -9.11
CA GLN A 72 11.11 -12.70 -10.25
C GLN A 72 9.90 -12.26 -11.09
N TRP A 73 8.85 -11.73 -10.45
CA TRP A 73 7.68 -11.25 -11.17
C TRP A 73 8.02 -10.02 -12.01
N LEU A 74 8.74 -9.05 -11.44
CA LEU A 74 9.19 -7.84 -12.14
C LEU A 74 10.09 -8.18 -13.34
N GLU A 75 11.06 -9.07 -13.14
CA GLU A 75 11.95 -9.55 -14.22
C GLU A 75 11.17 -10.25 -15.34
N ARG A 76 10.26 -11.17 -14.98
CA ARG A 76 9.47 -11.94 -15.96
C ARG A 76 8.58 -11.09 -16.83
N HIS A 77 8.05 -10.00 -16.29
CA HIS A 77 7.11 -9.13 -16.97
C HIS A 77 7.74 -7.85 -17.53
N ASP A 78 9.05 -7.68 -17.39
CA ASP A 78 9.77 -6.45 -17.74
C ASP A 78 9.06 -5.21 -17.16
N SER A 79 8.76 -5.27 -15.88
CA SER A 79 7.89 -4.32 -15.19
C SER A 79 8.60 -3.63 -14.04
N GLN A 80 8.02 -2.53 -13.58
CA GLN A 80 8.50 -1.78 -12.42
C GLN A 80 7.45 -1.80 -11.30
N LEU A 81 7.91 -1.85 -10.06
CA LEU A 81 7.04 -1.66 -8.92
C LEU A 81 6.70 -0.17 -8.78
N ILE A 82 5.41 0.15 -8.67
CA ILE A 82 4.94 1.54 -8.58
C ILE A 82 4.48 1.90 -7.17
N LYS A 83 4.04 0.93 -6.38
CA LYS A 83 3.50 1.13 -5.04
C LYS A 83 3.62 -0.13 -4.20
N SER A 84 3.81 0.04 -2.91
CA SER A 84 3.66 -1.01 -1.91
C SER A 84 2.73 -0.51 -0.81
N ILE A 85 1.73 -1.32 -0.46
CA ILE A 85 0.80 -1.03 0.63
C ILE A 85 0.81 -2.24 1.58
N ASP A 86 1.14 -1.99 2.83
CA ASP A 86 1.23 -2.99 3.89
C ASP A 86 0.08 -2.76 4.88
N PHE A 87 -0.89 -3.68 4.90
CA PHE A 87 -2.08 -3.58 5.75
C PHE A 87 -1.82 -4.19 7.12
N HIS A 88 -2.02 -3.39 8.15
CA HIS A 88 -1.81 -3.74 9.55
C HIS A 88 -3.02 -3.38 10.41
N SER A 89 -2.92 -3.66 11.71
CA SER A 89 -3.83 -3.14 12.73
C SER A 89 -3.07 -2.61 13.94
N THR A 90 -3.64 -1.57 14.56
CA THR A 90 -3.18 -0.94 15.79
C THR A 90 -4.39 -0.38 16.56
N HIS A 91 -4.19 0.57 17.45
CA HIS A 91 -5.28 1.13 18.28
C HIS A 91 -6.22 2.09 17.53
N TYR A 92 -5.80 2.61 16.35
CA TYR A 92 -6.56 3.58 15.54
C TYR A 92 -6.12 3.53 14.08
N GLU A 93 -6.93 4.10 13.20
CA GLU A 93 -6.61 4.20 11.78
C GLU A 93 -5.51 5.22 11.54
N VAL A 94 -4.48 4.84 10.77
CA VAL A 94 -3.39 5.74 10.42
C VAL A 94 -2.65 5.28 9.15
N PHE A 95 -2.28 6.26 8.34
CA PHE A 95 -1.31 6.06 7.26
C PHE A 95 0.10 6.40 7.74
N TYR A 96 0.99 5.43 7.77
CA TYR A 96 2.42 5.70 7.92
C TYR A 96 3.06 5.82 6.54
N THR A 97 3.63 6.99 6.25
CA THR A 97 4.18 7.32 4.94
C THR A 97 5.62 7.83 5.01
N GLN A 98 6.25 8.01 3.86
CA GLN A 98 7.45 8.82 3.71
C GLN A 98 7.08 10.32 3.72
N PRO A 99 8.06 11.24 3.90
CA PRO A 99 7.89 12.67 3.63
C PRO A 99 7.53 12.92 2.16
N ASP A 100 6.71 13.93 1.88
CA ASP A 100 6.25 14.26 0.51
C ASP A 100 7.39 14.64 -0.44
N GLN A 101 8.52 15.09 0.08
CA GLN A 101 9.71 15.48 -0.70
C GLN A 101 10.75 14.35 -0.79
N SER A 102 10.40 13.13 -0.47
CA SER A 102 11.31 12.00 -0.59
C SER A 102 11.72 11.81 -2.03
N ALA A 103 13.03 11.59 -2.27
CA ALA A 103 13.54 11.28 -3.59
C ALA A 103 13.03 9.89 -4.03
N LEU A 104 12.21 9.88 -5.06
CA LEU A 104 11.65 8.67 -5.65
C LEU A 104 12.17 8.53 -7.08
N THR A 105 12.35 7.28 -7.53
CA THR A 105 12.70 6.96 -8.93
C THR A 105 11.50 7.15 -9.86
N MET A 106 10.30 7.03 -9.31
CA MET A 106 9.05 7.32 -10.03
C MET A 106 8.31 8.46 -9.33
N PRO A 107 7.74 9.40 -10.09
CA PRO A 107 6.83 10.39 -9.54
C PRO A 107 5.73 9.70 -8.76
N ASP A 108 5.45 10.20 -7.58
CA ASP A 108 4.43 9.63 -6.71
C ASP A 108 3.44 10.73 -6.30
N ARG A 109 2.17 10.45 -6.52
CA ARG A 109 1.06 11.30 -6.09
C ARG A 109 0.50 10.86 -4.74
N LEU A 110 1.39 10.55 -3.80
CA LEU A 110 0.97 10.18 -2.46
C LEU A 110 0.02 11.22 -1.84
N GLY A 111 0.34 12.51 -2.02
CA GLY A 111 -0.51 13.61 -1.54
C GLY A 111 -1.88 13.61 -2.20
N ASP A 112 -1.96 13.46 -3.51
CA ASP A 112 -3.22 13.41 -4.26
C ASP A 112 -4.04 12.18 -3.85
N TRP A 113 -3.42 11.01 -3.78
CA TRP A 113 -4.08 9.80 -3.30
C TRP A 113 -4.71 9.99 -1.92
N LEU A 114 -3.97 10.58 -0.97
CA LEU A 114 -4.48 10.77 0.39
C LEU A 114 -5.56 11.86 0.45
N ALA A 115 -5.48 12.91 -0.38
CA ALA A 115 -6.50 13.94 -0.46
C ALA A 115 -7.81 13.40 -1.05
N ASP A 116 -7.75 12.62 -2.13
CA ASP A 116 -8.90 11.98 -2.73
C ASP A 116 -9.51 10.94 -1.79
N PHE A 117 -8.68 10.18 -1.09
CA PHE A 117 -9.12 9.25 -0.07
C PHE A 117 -9.89 9.96 1.05
N GLU A 118 -9.35 11.05 1.58
CA GLU A 118 -10.01 11.83 2.62
C GLU A 118 -11.35 12.39 2.14
N ALA A 119 -11.41 12.90 0.91
CA ALA A 119 -12.66 13.40 0.31
C ALA A 119 -13.72 12.30 0.18
N LEU A 120 -13.34 11.10 -0.27
CA LEU A 120 -14.23 9.96 -0.36
C LEU A 120 -14.74 9.50 1.01
N MET A 121 -13.87 9.46 2.02
CA MET A 121 -14.27 9.10 3.37
C MET A 121 -15.19 10.14 3.98
N ARG A 122 -14.92 11.44 3.82
CA ARG A 122 -15.79 12.53 4.29
C ARG A 122 -17.17 12.54 3.63
N SER A 123 -17.27 12.06 2.40
CA SER A 123 -18.57 11.92 1.75
C SER A 123 -19.50 10.89 2.40
N GLN A 124 -18.95 9.99 3.22
CA GLN A 124 -19.67 8.93 3.91
C GLN A 124 -19.70 9.12 5.43
N PHE A 125 -18.71 9.82 5.99
CA PHE A 125 -18.50 10.01 7.43
C PHE A 125 -18.15 11.48 7.70
N ASP A 126 -19.11 12.27 8.13
CA ASP A 126 -19.01 13.74 8.25
C ASP A 126 -17.83 14.23 9.09
N ASP A 127 -17.49 13.51 10.16
CA ASP A 127 -16.40 13.86 11.09
C ASP A 127 -15.07 13.19 10.74
N PHE A 128 -14.92 12.63 9.55
CA PHE A 128 -13.68 11.96 9.18
C PHE A 128 -12.55 12.96 8.92
N ASP A 129 -11.42 12.75 9.58
CA ASP A 129 -10.14 13.39 9.31
C ASP A 129 -9.07 12.31 9.08
N ILE A 130 -8.32 12.45 7.99
CA ILE A 130 -7.23 11.51 7.72
C ILE A 130 -6.13 11.68 8.77
N ARG A 131 -5.79 10.58 9.41
CA ARG A 131 -4.62 10.53 10.29
C ARG A 131 -3.42 10.02 9.49
N ARG A 132 -2.43 10.90 9.33
CA ARG A 132 -1.18 10.59 8.66
C ARG A 132 0.00 10.81 9.59
N GLN A 133 0.88 9.84 9.66
CA GLN A 133 2.14 9.93 10.40
C GLN A 133 3.32 9.78 9.43
N VAL A 134 4.07 10.86 9.29
CA VAL A 134 5.26 10.91 8.45
C VAL A 134 6.47 10.48 9.30
N SER A 135 7.25 9.54 8.80
CA SER A 135 8.42 9.02 9.51
C SER A 135 9.69 9.65 8.95
N GLU A 136 10.26 10.61 9.67
CA GLU A 136 11.57 11.22 9.36
C GLU A 136 12.73 10.27 9.69
N ASN A 137 12.57 9.42 10.72
CA ASN A 137 13.51 8.37 11.08
C ASN A 137 12.81 7.01 10.84
N PRO A 138 12.94 6.45 9.64
CA PRO A 138 12.28 5.20 9.32
C PRO A 138 12.82 4.08 10.20
N GLN A 139 11.90 3.28 10.74
CA GLN A 139 12.29 2.03 11.35
C GLN A 139 12.87 1.14 10.26
N VAL A 140 14.16 0.91 10.30
CA VAL A 140 14.85 0.00 9.39
C VAL A 140 14.28 -1.42 9.52
N ASN A 141 14.34 -2.19 8.45
CA ASN A 141 13.85 -3.58 8.37
C ASN A 141 12.32 -3.74 8.43
N THR A 142 11.56 -2.68 8.26
CA THR A 142 10.10 -2.77 7.98
C THR A 142 9.84 -2.90 6.49
N ALA A 143 8.70 -3.48 6.09
CA ALA A 143 8.28 -3.55 4.70
C ALA A 143 8.28 -2.16 4.05
N LYS A 144 7.64 -1.18 4.71
CA LYS A 144 7.58 0.21 4.23
C LYS A 144 8.97 0.79 3.93
N HIS A 145 9.93 0.62 4.83
CA HIS A 145 11.28 1.13 4.63
C HIS A 145 12.01 0.38 3.51
N TYR A 146 11.89 -0.93 3.49
CA TYR A 146 12.55 -1.78 2.49
C TYR A 146 12.10 -1.45 1.06
N PHE A 147 10.80 -1.46 0.79
CA PHE A 147 10.28 -1.20 -0.54
C PHE A 147 10.58 0.22 -1.02
N PHE A 148 10.53 1.20 -0.12
CA PHE A 148 10.95 2.56 -0.43
C PHE A 148 12.43 2.64 -0.83
N THR A 149 13.32 2.06 -0.05
CA THR A 149 14.78 2.17 -0.28
C THR A 149 15.27 1.28 -1.42
N GLN A 150 14.67 0.09 -1.58
CA GLN A 150 15.10 -0.88 -2.59
C GLN A 150 14.60 -0.52 -3.99
N TYR A 151 13.37 -0.03 -4.10
CA TYR A 151 12.71 0.20 -5.38
C TYR A 151 12.50 1.69 -5.70
N GLY A 152 12.76 2.60 -4.77
CA GLY A 152 12.57 4.04 -4.96
C GLY A 152 11.11 4.42 -5.17
N ILE A 153 10.19 3.73 -4.51
CA ILE A 153 8.74 3.94 -4.61
C ILE A 153 8.14 4.40 -3.29
N SER A 154 7.01 5.08 -3.34
CA SER A 154 6.22 5.28 -2.13
C SER A 154 5.71 3.94 -1.60
N SER A 155 5.99 3.69 -0.33
CA SER A 155 5.55 2.50 0.39
C SER A 155 4.83 2.93 1.66
N THR A 156 3.60 2.47 1.83
CA THR A 156 2.70 2.94 2.88
C THR A 156 2.31 1.78 3.78
N THR A 157 2.38 1.97 5.11
CA THR A 157 1.68 1.09 6.03
C THR A 157 0.34 1.71 6.36
N LEU A 158 -0.73 0.96 6.14
CA LEU A 158 -2.10 1.35 6.40
C LEU A 158 -2.60 0.54 7.60
N GLU A 159 -2.80 1.20 8.73
CA GLU A 159 -3.23 0.59 9.97
C GLU A 159 -4.73 0.79 10.17
N MET A 160 -5.40 -0.23 10.66
CA MET A 160 -6.80 -0.19 11.12
C MET A 160 -6.85 -0.28 12.63
N GLY A 161 -7.80 0.41 13.24
CA GLY A 161 -8.05 0.29 14.67
C GLY A 161 -8.63 -1.07 15.04
N ASP A 162 -8.11 -1.66 16.11
CA ASP A 162 -8.54 -3.00 16.55
C ASP A 162 -10.03 -3.06 16.95
N GLU A 163 -10.58 -1.95 17.46
CA GLU A 163 -11.97 -1.82 17.91
C GLU A 163 -12.84 -1.04 16.89
N THR A 164 -12.32 -0.79 15.68
CA THR A 164 -13.02 -0.02 14.66
C THR A 164 -14.20 -0.80 14.08
N ASP A 165 -15.29 -0.09 13.81
CA ASP A 165 -16.48 -0.65 13.19
C ASP A 165 -16.16 -1.33 11.85
N ARG A 166 -16.75 -2.49 11.60
CA ARG A 166 -16.43 -3.32 10.43
C ARG A 166 -16.89 -2.69 9.11
N ASP A 167 -18.00 -1.96 9.11
CA ASP A 167 -18.50 -1.28 7.91
C ASP A 167 -17.61 -0.09 7.58
N PHE A 168 -17.14 0.63 8.62
CA PHE A 168 -16.12 1.67 8.45
C PHE A 168 -14.81 1.12 7.87
N ILE A 169 -14.29 -0.02 8.39
CA ILE A 169 -13.08 -0.66 7.85
C ILE A 169 -13.26 -1.05 6.39
N ALA A 170 -14.43 -1.55 6.01
CA ALA A 170 -14.74 -1.91 4.63
C ALA A 170 -14.79 -0.67 3.72
N ALA A 171 -15.46 0.40 4.14
CA ALA A 171 -15.50 1.67 3.43
C ALA A 171 -14.09 2.28 3.27
N TYR A 172 -13.29 2.20 4.31
CA TYR A 172 -11.90 2.67 4.32
C TYR A 172 -11.03 1.95 3.26
N GLY A 173 -11.08 0.62 3.24
CA GLY A 173 -10.37 -0.17 2.24
C GLY A 173 -10.82 0.14 0.82
N ARG A 174 -12.12 0.26 0.61
CA ARG A 174 -12.72 0.62 -0.67
C ARG A 174 -12.30 2.01 -1.15
N ALA A 175 -12.40 3.01 -0.28
CA ALA A 175 -11.99 4.39 -0.59
C ALA A 175 -10.49 4.48 -0.91
N ALA A 176 -9.65 3.72 -0.20
CA ALA A 176 -8.22 3.66 -0.46
C ALA A 176 -7.90 3.08 -1.86
N ALA A 177 -8.64 2.08 -2.33
CA ALA A 177 -8.48 1.53 -3.67
C ALA A 177 -8.95 2.50 -4.74
N GLU A 178 -10.13 3.10 -4.56
CA GLU A 178 -10.70 4.05 -5.52
C GLU A 178 -9.81 5.26 -5.74
N SER A 179 -9.44 5.92 -4.67
CA SER A 179 -8.54 7.09 -4.72
C SER A 179 -7.15 6.73 -5.28
N PHE A 180 -6.64 5.53 -4.99
CA PHE A 180 -5.38 5.08 -5.57
C PHE A 180 -5.46 4.93 -7.10
N MET A 181 -6.51 4.31 -7.62
CA MET A 181 -6.72 4.18 -9.07
C MET A 181 -6.88 5.54 -9.74
N SER A 182 -7.63 6.47 -9.14
CA SER A 182 -7.82 7.82 -9.67
C SER A 182 -6.49 8.58 -9.73
N ALA A 183 -5.76 8.65 -8.61
CA ALA A 183 -4.47 9.34 -8.54
C ALA A 183 -3.43 8.76 -9.52
N TYR A 184 -3.45 7.43 -9.76
CA TYR A 184 -2.59 6.80 -10.74
C TYR A 184 -2.83 7.33 -12.17
N PHE A 185 -4.10 7.46 -12.59
CA PHE A 185 -4.42 7.95 -13.93
C PHE A 185 -4.26 9.46 -14.09
N ASP A 186 -4.44 10.24 -13.04
CA ASP A 186 -4.19 11.67 -13.06
C ASP A 186 -2.70 11.96 -13.25
N GLN A 187 -1.84 11.14 -12.67
CA GLN A 187 -0.39 11.21 -12.90
C GLN A 187 -0.04 10.99 -14.37
N LEU A 188 -0.53 9.91 -14.99
CA LEU A 188 -0.25 9.61 -16.39
C LEU A 188 -0.71 10.73 -17.32
N SER A 189 -1.85 11.35 -17.02
CA SER A 189 -2.39 12.47 -17.80
C SER A 189 -1.52 13.71 -17.70
N ALA A 190 -0.97 14.01 -16.52
CA ALA A 190 -0.09 15.15 -16.29
C ALA A 190 1.27 14.97 -17.01
N ASP A 191 1.84 13.77 -16.97
CA ASP A 191 3.12 13.45 -17.61
C ASP A 191 3.01 13.53 -19.15
N THR A 192 1.88 13.17 -19.71
CA THR A 192 1.61 13.27 -21.17
C THR A 192 1.54 14.73 -21.64
N VAL A 193 1.09 15.66 -20.81
CA VAL A 193 1.01 17.10 -21.14
C VAL A 193 2.39 17.77 -21.13
N ILE A 194 3.34 17.25 -20.38
CA ILE A 194 4.70 17.84 -20.29
C ILE A 194 5.55 17.52 -21.54
N ASP A 195 5.28 16.39 -22.22
CA ASP A 195 6.08 15.96 -23.39
C ASP A 195 5.65 16.61 -24.73
N THR A 196 4.66 17.48 -24.73
CA THR A 196 4.18 18.19 -25.94
C THR A 196 4.80 19.57 -26.14
N ARG A 197 5.87 19.95 -25.45
CA ARG A 197 6.59 21.18 -25.73
C ARG A 197 7.54 21.00 -26.91
N PRO A 198 7.44 21.80 -27.99
CA PRO A 198 8.33 21.71 -29.15
C PRO A 198 9.78 22.00 -28.75
N VAL A 199 10.68 21.19 -29.24
CA VAL A 199 12.13 21.37 -29.21
C VAL A 199 12.52 22.57 -30.03
#